data_5389d889c85ba1095a6e640f505f5baa
#
_entry.id   5389d889c85ba1095a6e640f505f5baa
#
_cell.length_a   1.000
_cell.length_b   1.000
_cell.length_c   1.000
_cell.angle_alpha   90.00
_cell.angle_beta   90.00
_cell.angle_gamma   90.00
#
_symmetry.space_group_name_H-M   'P 1'
#
loop_
_entity.id
_entity.type
_entity.pdbx_description
1 polymer ?
#
loop_
_entity_poly.entity_id
_entity_poly.type
_entity_poly.pdbx_seq_one_letter_code
_entity_poly.pdbx_strand_id
1 'polypeptide(L)'
;MKSFIRFLLLVVLGLSSVQCKKETIASNVITPENTIRYAKGFSIQNYEGYTIVTVQNPWPKATKTYTYILKEKNGTIPDSLQQNTIIPVPIKSIVVTSTTHIPSLEILKKEKTLVGFPHLNYISSEKVRAQIEAGKVKELGMNQSLNTEVLLNLQPDVIIGYGIDNNNPTLENLQKSGLKVMLNGDWNEETPLGKAEWIKFFGALYGQQKKANEIFAKIEKEYLKTIKIAQSAVATPTILAGDMFEDRWYLPKGNSWGSLLLKEAKGQYLWAATKGTGSLSLSFEAVLEKAQNADIWITSGQFDSLHEMTMTNPHYAQFKAFQNKNVYSFSGRKGKTGGILYYELAPNRPDIVLKDIVKILHPELLTSYKPFFFEKLQ
;
A
#
# COMPACT_ATOMS: atom_id res chain seq x y z
N MET A 1 -85.10 -27.51 -7.37
CA MET A 1 -84.11 -27.10 -6.30
C MET A 1 -82.70 -27.64 -6.52
N LYS A 2 -82.46 -28.89 -6.84
CA LYS A 2 -81.14 -29.47 -7.06
C LYS A 2 -80.33 -28.93 -8.26
N SER A 3 -81.06 -28.47 -9.32
CA SER A 3 -80.41 -27.94 -10.53
C SER A 3 -79.93 -26.50 -10.36
N PHE A 4 -80.55 -25.69 -9.52
CA PHE A 4 -80.21 -24.29 -9.28
C PHE A 4 -79.00 -24.17 -8.39
N ILE A 5 -78.79 -25.10 -7.42
CA ILE A 5 -77.66 -25.15 -6.54
C ILE A 5 -76.37 -25.56 -7.29
N ARG A 6 -76.46 -26.41 -8.30
CA ARG A 6 -75.30 -26.78 -9.14
C ARG A 6 -74.81 -25.63 -10.05
N PHE A 7 -75.73 -24.77 -10.49
CA PHE A 7 -75.37 -23.59 -11.33
C PHE A 7 -74.73 -22.49 -10.47
N LEU A 8 -75.17 -22.32 -9.22
CA LEU A 8 -74.58 -21.36 -8.29
C LEU A 8 -73.18 -21.80 -7.83
N LEU A 9 -72.93 -23.11 -7.68
CA LEU A 9 -71.61 -23.64 -7.32
C LEU A 9 -70.58 -23.51 -8.46
N LEU A 10 -71.02 -23.57 -9.74
CA LEU A 10 -70.14 -23.36 -10.89
C LEU A 10 -69.78 -21.87 -11.11
N VAL A 11 -70.66 -20.92 -10.73
CA VAL A 11 -70.34 -19.49 -10.81
C VAL A 11 -69.41 -19.02 -9.71
N VAL A 12 -69.45 -19.65 -8.54
CA VAL A 12 -68.52 -19.34 -7.41
C VAL A 12 -67.13 -19.92 -7.65
N LEU A 13 -66.96 -21.02 -8.42
CA LEU A 13 -65.64 -21.55 -8.81
C LEU A 13 -64.98 -20.78 -9.93
N GLY A 14 -65.75 -19.96 -10.74
CA GLY A 14 -65.22 -19.16 -11.81
C GLY A 14 -64.61 -17.81 -11.40
N LEU A 15 -64.81 -17.36 -10.17
CA LEU A 15 -64.39 -16.04 -9.68
C LEU A 15 -63.07 -16.04 -8.87
N SER A 16 -62.47 -17.21 -8.66
CA SER A 16 -61.25 -17.34 -7.83
C SER A 16 -59.91 -17.45 -8.57
N SER A 17 -59.85 -17.15 -9.87
CA SER A 17 -58.63 -17.29 -10.67
C SER A 17 -58.09 -16.00 -11.25
N VAL A 18 -58.42 -14.82 -10.68
CA VAL A 18 -57.72 -13.58 -10.98
C VAL A 18 -56.72 -13.34 -9.83
N GLN A 19 -55.69 -14.23 -9.75
CA GLN A 19 -54.52 -14.01 -8.96
C GLN A 19 -53.59 -13.08 -9.76
N CYS A 20 -53.67 -11.78 -9.49
CA CYS A 20 -52.63 -10.85 -9.93
C CYS A 20 -51.27 -11.37 -9.46
N LYS A 21 -50.53 -12.04 -10.34
CA LYS A 21 -49.10 -12.18 -10.20
C LYS A 21 -48.52 -10.76 -10.16
N LYS A 22 -48.22 -10.24 -8.95
CA LYS A 22 -47.21 -9.22 -8.80
C LYS A 22 -45.90 -9.85 -9.33
N GLU A 23 -45.54 -9.55 -10.54
CA GLU A 23 -44.17 -9.72 -10.99
C GLU A 23 -43.33 -8.85 -10.08
N THR A 24 -42.74 -9.47 -9.06
CA THR A 24 -41.57 -8.93 -8.38
C THR A 24 -40.51 -8.87 -9.47
N ILE A 25 -40.34 -7.71 -10.09
CA ILE A 25 -39.13 -7.39 -10.84
C ILE A 25 -38.06 -7.46 -9.78
N ALA A 26 -37.45 -8.64 -9.61
CA ALA A 26 -36.15 -8.77 -8.97
C ALA A 26 -35.23 -7.93 -9.86
N SER A 27 -35.05 -6.66 -9.51
CA SER A 27 -33.93 -5.89 -10.01
C SER A 27 -32.69 -6.72 -9.65
N ASN A 28 -32.13 -7.41 -10.64
CA ASN A 28 -30.79 -7.90 -10.57
C ASN A 28 -29.90 -6.66 -10.35
N VAL A 29 -29.75 -6.28 -9.10
CA VAL A 29 -28.73 -5.32 -8.70
C VAL A 29 -27.42 -6.06 -8.97
N ILE A 30 -26.89 -5.87 -10.18
CA ILE A 30 -25.55 -6.30 -10.53
C ILE A 30 -24.66 -5.55 -9.56
N THR A 31 -24.27 -6.20 -8.47
CA THR A 31 -23.24 -5.68 -7.56
C THR A 31 -21.95 -5.68 -8.37
N PRO A 32 -21.37 -4.52 -8.66
CA PRO A 32 -20.15 -4.47 -9.45
C PRO A 32 -19.06 -5.23 -8.72
N GLU A 33 -18.34 -6.06 -9.48
CA GLU A 33 -17.24 -6.88 -8.96
C GLU A 33 -16.13 -5.99 -8.40
N ASN A 34 -15.67 -6.33 -7.21
CA ASN A 34 -14.47 -5.69 -6.64
C ASN A 34 -13.24 -6.10 -7.47
N THR A 35 -12.56 -5.14 -8.07
CA THR A 35 -11.38 -5.38 -8.91
C THR A 35 -10.07 -5.53 -8.13
N ILE A 36 -10.12 -5.43 -6.78
CA ILE A 36 -8.97 -5.53 -5.89
C ILE A 36 -8.81 -7.00 -5.46
N ARG A 37 -7.58 -7.54 -5.62
CA ARG A 37 -7.31 -8.98 -5.42
C ARG A 37 -6.36 -9.29 -4.26
N TYR A 38 -5.39 -8.42 -3.99
CA TYR A 38 -4.33 -8.63 -3.01
C TYR A 38 -4.43 -7.70 -1.82
N ALA A 39 -4.77 -6.44 -2.07
CA ALA A 39 -4.95 -5.47 -1.01
C ALA A 39 -6.20 -5.81 -0.20
N LYS A 40 -6.06 -5.70 1.13
CA LYS A 40 -7.15 -5.94 2.09
C LYS A 40 -7.71 -4.64 2.65
N GLY A 41 -6.97 -3.54 2.48
CA GLY A 41 -7.28 -2.24 3.07
C GLY A 41 -8.30 -1.43 2.27
N PHE A 42 -8.65 -1.81 1.04
CA PHE A 42 -9.65 -1.08 0.25
C PHE A 42 -10.37 -1.94 -0.79
N SER A 43 -11.48 -1.41 -1.28
CA SER A 43 -12.22 -1.97 -2.41
C SER A 43 -12.68 -0.85 -3.37
N ILE A 44 -12.91 -1.21 -4.63
CA ILE A 44 -13.41 -0.31 -5.68
C ILE A 44 -14.59 -0.99 -6.35
N GLN A 45 -15.72 -0.27 -6.40
CA GLN A 45 -16.95 -0.70 -7.10
C GLN A 45 -17.36 0.39 -8.08
N ASN A 46 -17.42 0.05 -9.37
CA ASN A 46 -17.75 0.99 -10.44
C ASN A 46 -19.23 0.91 -10.79
N TYR A 47 -19.88 2.07 -10.85
CA TYR A 47 -21.26 2.26 -11.27
C TYR A 47 -21.30 3.25 -12.43
N GLU A 48 -22.46 3.36 -13.08
CA GLU A 48 -22.66 4.38 -14.10
C GLU A 48 -22.62 5.78 -13.48
N GLY A 49 -21.64 6.58 -13.89
CA GLY A 49 -21.45 7.96 -13.44
C GLY A 49 -20.78 8.16 -12.09
N TYR A 50 -20.45 7.09 -11.35
CA TYR A 50 -19.70 7.20 -10.09
C TYR A 50 -18.98 5.89 -9.71
N THR A 51 -17.99 6.01 -8.85
CA THR A 51 -17.26 4.87 -8.28
C THR A 51 -17.31 4.96 -6.74
N ILE A 52 -17.58 3.86 -6.08
CA ILE A 52 -17.46 3.74 -4.62
C ILE A 52 -16.07 3.20 -4.30
N VAL A 53 -15.33 3.95 -3.46
CA VAL A 53 -14.08 3.50 -2.86
C VAL A 53 -14.32 3.33 -1.37
N THR A 54 -14.13 2.11 -0.87
CA THR A 54 -14.26 1.80 0.55
C THR A 54 -12.89 1.50 1.11
N VAL A 55 -12.46 2.22 2.16
CA VAL A 55 -11.22 1.98 2.89
C VAL A 55 -11.55 1.36 4.23
N GLN A 56 -10.98 0.20 4.49
CA GLN A 56 -11.12 -0.56 5.73
C GLN A 56 -9.74 -0.85 6.32
N ASN A 57 -9.66 -0.97 7.63
CA ASN A 57 -8.39 -1.23 8.32
C ASN A 57 -7.23 -0.30 7.92
N PRO A 58 -7.42 1.03 7.82
CA PRO A 58 -6.36 1.94 7.42
C PRO A 58 -5.19 1.98 8.42
N TRP A 59 -5.36 1.44 9.61
CA TRP A 59 -4.35 1.21 10.65
C TRP A 59 -4.66 -0.07 11.45
N PRO A 60 -3.72 -0.60 12.23
CA PRO A 60 -3.94 -1.78 13.05
C PRO A 60 -5.10 -1.60 14.04
N LYS A 61 -5.99 -2.58 14.10
CA LYS A 61 -7.19 -2.58 14.96
C LYS A 61 -8.19 -1.45 14.66
N ALA A 62 -8.19 -0.90 13.47
CA ALA A 62 -9.25 0.02 13.04
C ALA A 62 -10.60 -0.69 13.05
N THR A 63 -11.63 -0.02 13.58
CA THR A 63 -13.00 -0.56 13.66
C THR A 63 -13.95 0.12 12.68
N LYS A 64 -13.53 1.25 12.11
CA LYS A 64 -14.34 2.08 11.21
C LYS A 64 -13.97 1.85 9.76
N THR A 65 -14.98 1.75 8.92
CA THR A 65 -14.87 1.75 7.47
C THR A 65 -15.19 3.14 6.93
N TYR A 66 -14.45 3.57 5.91
CA TYR A 66 -14.60 4.88 5.29
C TYR A 66 -15.05 4.71 3.84
N THR A 67 -16.17 5.32 3.48
CA THR A 67 -16.74 5.26 2.13
C THR A 67 -16.60 6.61 1.44
N TYR A 68 -16.08 6.59 0.22
CA TYR A 68 -15.88 7.75 -0.62
C TYR A 68 -16.57 7.55 -1.95
N ILE A 69 -17.23 8.60 -2.46
CA ILE A 69 -17.92 8.56 -3.74
C ILE A 69 -17.14 9.42 -4.74
N LEU A 70 -16.55 8.77 -5.73
CA LEU A 70 -15.89 9.43 -6.83
C LEU A 70 -16.92 9.70 -7.92
N LYS A 71 -17.35 10.96 -8.04
CA LYS A 71 -18.41 11.39 -8.96
C LYS A 71 -17.85 11.86 -10.29
N GLU A 72 -18.26 11.27 -11.40
CA GLU A 72 -17.98 11.76 -12.74
C GLU A 72 -18.74 13.07 -13.03
N LYS A 73 -18.24 13.86 -13.98
CA LYS A 73 -18.77 15.21 -14.29
C LYS A 73 -20.29 15.22 -14.50
N ASN A 74 -20.84 14.25 -15.21
CA ASN A 74 -22.26 14.15 -15.52
C ASN A 74 -22.97 13.01 -14.77
N GLY A 75 -22.28 12.41 -13.78
CA GLY A 75 -22.81 11.28 -13.03
C GLY A 75 -23.90 11.71 -12.04
N THR A 76 -24.85 10.81 -11.81
CA THR A 76 -25.87 10.94 -10.76
C THR A 76 -25.51 10.02 -9.60
N ILE A 77 -25.65 10.51 -8.40
CA ILE A 77 -25.40 9.76 -7.16
C ILE A 77 -26.74 9.51 -6.48
N PRO A 78 -27.06 8.27 -6.08
CA PRO A 78 -28.26 7.97 -5.28
C PRO A 78 -28.30 8.78 -3.97
N ASP A 79 -29.50 9.16 -3.52
CA ASP A 79 -29.70 9.96 -2.31
C ASP A 79 -29.11 9.28 -1.07
N SER A 80 -29.17 7.96 -1.00
CA SER A 80 -28.59 7.16 0.09
C SER A 80 -27.06 7.30 0.24
N LEU A 81 -26.36 7.81 -0.78
CA LEU A 81 -24.91 8.02 -0.78
C LEU A 81 -24.49 9.47 -0.56
N GLN A 82 -25.43 10.42 -0.53
CA GLN A 82 -25.13 11.86 -0.44
C GLN A 82 -24.44 12.28 0.87
N GLN A 83 -24.59 11.50 1.95
CA GLN A 83 -23.93 11.75 3.23
C GLN A 83 -22.43 11.39 3.24
N ASN A 84 -21.94 10.68 2.21
CA ASN A 84 -20.53 10.32 2.13
C ASN A 84 -19.68 11.49 1.58
N THR A 85 -18.37 11.39 1.73
CA THR A 85 -17.45 12.34 1.10
C THR A 85 -17.49 12.15 -0.42
N ILE A 86 -17.98 13.15 -1.14
CA ILE A 86 -18.12 13.15 -2.61
C ILE A 86 -16.93 13.92 -3.21
N ILE A 87 -16.19 13.26 -4.12
CA ILE A 87 -15.03 13.80 -4.81
C ILE A 87 -15.31 13.81 -6.30
N PRO A 88 -15.38 14.99 -6.94
CA PRO A 88 -15.46 15.08 -8.40
C PRO A 88 -14.20 14.53 -9.05
N VAL A 89 -14.37 13.65 -10.05
CA VAL A 89 -13.27 13.05 -10.80
C VAL A 89 -13.40 13.31 -12.29
N PRO A 90 -12.29 13.38 -13.06
CA PRO A 90 -10.90 13.24 -12.59
C PRO A 90 -10.42 14.46 -11.80
N ILE A 91 -9.66 14.24 -10.74
CA ILE A 91 -9.06 15.31 -9.94
C ILE A 91 -7.95 16.04 -10.71
N LYS A 92 -7.71 17.30 -10.35
CA LYS A 92 -6.69 18.18 -10.96
C LYS A 92 -5.60 18.60 -9.98
N SER A 93 -5.91 18.57 -8.68
CA SER A 93 -4.98 18.93 -7.60
C SER A 93 -5.10 17.94 -6.45
N ILE A 94 -3.97 17.58 -5.86
CA ILE A 94 -3.88 16.62 -4.77
C ILE A 94 -2.85 17.06 -3.75
N VAL A 95 -3.15 16.79 -2.49
CA VAL A 95 -2.17 16.76 -1.40
C VAL A 95 -2.05 15.31 -0.96
N VAL A 96 -0.84 14.82 -0.78
CA VAL A 96 -0.59 13.52 -0.17
C VAL A 96 0.34 13.69 1.03
N THR A 97 0.23 12.81 2.03
CA THR A 97 0.95 12.97 3.30
C THR A 97 1.97 11.85 3.56
N SER A 98 2.12 10.92 2.63
CA SER A 98 3.15 9.87 2.68
C SER A 98 4.00 9.87 1.41
N THR A 99 5.31 9.64 1.55
CA THR A 99 6.21 9.48 0.40
C THR A 99 5.86 8.25 -0.43
N THR A 100 5.25 7.21 0.15
CA THR A 100 4.79 6.01 -0.57
C THR A 100 3.72 6.31 -1.63
N HIS A 101 3.02 7.44 -1.53
CA HIS A 101 2.03 7.88 -2.50
C HIS A 101 2.65 8.49 -3.77
N ILE A 102 3.87 9.06 -3.67
CA ILE A 102 4.55 9.77 -4.76
C ILE A 102 4.78 8.88 -5.99
N PRO A 103 5.28 7.62 -5.86
CA PRO A 103 5.49 6.78 -7.02
C PRO A 103 4.21 6.48 -7.82
N SER A 104 3.07 6.35 -7.14
CA SER A 104 1.78 6.17 -7.83
C SER A 104 1.42 7.36 -8.70
N LEU A 105 1.66 8.60 -8.23
CA LEU A 105 1.47 9.81 -9.03
C LEU A 105 2.39 9.83 -10.25
N GLU A 106 3.67 9.50 -10.09
CA GLU A 106 4.64 9.48 -11.18
C GLU A 106 4.31 8.43 -12.24
N ILE A 107 4.02 7.19 -11.82
CA ILE A 107 3.74 6.08 -12.73
C ILE A 107 2.47 6.36 -13.54
N LEU A 108 1.48 7.03 -12.94
CA LEU A 108 0.27 7.50 -13.62
C LEU A 108 0.51 8.78 -14.44
N LYS A 109 1.69 9.39 -14.39
CA LYS A 109 2.04 10.69 -15.01
C LYS A 109 1.15 11.84 -14.48
N LYS A 110 0.96 11.87 -13.17
CA LYS A 110 0.14 12.83 -12.43
C LYS A 110 0.94 13.60 -11.37
N GLU A 111 2.25 13.47 -11.33
CA GLU A 111 3.14 14.17 -10.40
C GLU A 111 2.97 15.70 -10.40
N LYS A 112 2.53 16.27 -11.53
CA LYS A 112 2.27 17.72 -11.66
C LYS A 112 1.01 18.20 -10.96
N THR A 113 0.14 17.28 -10.51
CA THR A 113 -1.07 17.62 -9.77
C THR A 113 -0.82 17.75 -8.26
N LEU A 114 0.36 17.36 -7.78
CA LEU A 114 0.76 17.52 -6.38
C LEU A 114 0.95 19.01 -6.08
N VAL A 115 0.17 19.54 -5.13
CA VAL A 115 0.21 20.97 -4.77
C VAL A 115 0.74 21.25 -3.36
N GLY A 116 0.84 20.22 -2.52
CA GLY A 116 1.37 20.33 -1.16
C GLY A 116 1.79 18.97 -0.59
N PHE A 117 2.77 18.99 0.30
CA PHE A 117 3.29 17.81 0.99
C PHE A 117 3.93 18.21 2.32
N PRO A 118 3.77 17.45 3.42
CA PRO A 118 4.48 17.69 4.67
C PRO A 118 5.92 17.18 4.59
N HIS A 119 6.87 17.97 5.10
CA HIS A 119 8.29 17.63 5.04
C HIS A 119 8.80 17.35 3.62
N LEU A 120 8.80 18.37 2.76
CA LEU A 120 9.23 18.28 1.37
C LEU A 120 10.58 17.57 1.18
N ASN A 121 11.49 17.65 2.17
CA ASN A 121 12.81 17.03 2.10
C ASN A 121 12.79 15.50 2.13
N TYR A 122 11.69 14.87 2.54
CA TYR A 122 11.58 13.40 2.50
C TYR A 122 11.33 12.86 1.10
N ILE A 123 10.91 13.71 0.14
CA ILE A 123 10.63 13.28 -1.23
C ILE A 123 11.93 13.06 -1.99
N SER A 124 12.13 11.82 -2.45
CA SER A 124 13.30 11.39 -3.23
C SER A 124 13.10 11.53 -4.73
N SER A 125 11.85 11.55 -5.21
CA SER A 125 11.50 11.66 -6.62
C SER A 125 12.09 12.90 -7.30
N GLU A 126 12.94 12.73 -8.30
CA GLU A 126 13.55 13.84 -9.07
C GLU A 126 12.49 14.72 -9.75
N LYS A 127 11.41 14.11 -10.27
CA LYS A 127 10.34 14.86 -10.95
C LYS A 127 9.56 15.73 -9.98
N VAL A 128 9.26 15.21 -8.79
CA VAL A 128 8.57 15.99 -7.76
C VAL A 128 9.52 17.03 -7.15
N ARG A 129 10.81 16.69 -6.96
CA ARG A 129 11.83 17.67 -6.54
C ARG A 129 11.87 18.87 -7.47
N ALA A 130 11.85 18.65 -8.80
CA ALA A 130 11.79 19.74 -9.77
C ALA A 130 10.52 20.61 -9.63
N GLN A 131 9.37 20.03 -9.25
CA GLN A 131 8.16 20.82 -8.95
C GLN A 131 8.30 21.63 -7.65
N ILE A 132 8.97 21.06 -6.64
CA ILE A 132 9.25 21.74 -5.36
C ILE A 132 10.17 22.93 -5.60
N GLU A 133 11.27 22.74 -6.32
CA GLU A 133 12.23 23.78 -6.68
C GLU A 133 11.59 24.91 -7.52
N ALA A 134 10.59 24.56 -8.35
CA ALA A 134 9.78 25.53 -9.10
C ALA A 134 8.69 26.22 -8.24
N GLY A 135 8.61 25.96 -6.92
CA GLY A 135 7.64 26.55 -6.00
C GLY A 135 6.19 26.10 -6.18
N LYS A 136 5.97 25.00 -6.95
CA LYS A 136 4.63 24.47 -7.27
C LYS A 136 4.06 23.56 -6.20
N VAL A 137 4.88 23.00 -5.32
CA VAL A 137 4.47 22.17 -4.20
C VAL A 137 4.76 22.94 -2.92
N LYS A 138 3.74 23.15 -2.09
CA LYS A 138 3.85 23.92 -0.84
C LYS A 138 4.23 23.00 0.33
N GLU A 139 5.10 23.52 1.20
CA GLU A 139 5.42 22.88 2.48
C GLU A 139 4.20 22.97 3.42
N LEU A 140 3.83 21.85 4.00
CA LEU A 140 2.66 21.73 4.88
C LEU A 140 3.01 21.46 6.35
N GLY A 141 4.28 21.47 6.72
CA GLY A 141 4.74 21.18 8.08
C GLY A 141 4.77 19.69 8.40
N MET A 142 4.28 19.31 9.57
CA MET A 142 4.31 17.93 10.06
C MET A 142 2.96 17.23 9.85
N ASN A 143 2.97 15.90 9.65
CA ASN A 143 1.75 15.11 9.50
C ASN A 143 0.77 15.26 10.67
N GLN A 144 1.30 15.39 11.90
CA GLN A 144 0.50 15.57 13.11
C GLN A 144 -0.07 16.99 13.27
N SER A 145 0.48 17.96 12.52
CA SER A 145 0.10 19.39 12.59
C SER A 145 0.24 20.06 11.23
N LEU A 146 -0.54 19.57 10.25
CA LEU A 146 -0.57 20.16 8.90
C LEU A 146 -0.99 21.63 8.95
N ASN A 147 -0.35 22.46 8.15
CA ASN A 147 -0.67 23.88 8.04
C ASN A 147 -2.03 24.07 7.36
N THR A 148 -3.07 24.20 8.18
CA THR A 148 -4.46 24.32 7.75
C THR A 148 -4.70 25.59 6.93
N GLU A 149 -4.03 26.72 7.26
CA GLU A 149 -4.15 27.96 6.51
C GLU A 149 -3.66 27.79 5.07
N VAL A 150 -2.48 27.20 4.90
CA VAL A 150 -1.95 26.89 3.56
C VAL A 150 -2.90 25.95 2.80
N LEU A 151 -3.44 24.92 3.45
CA LEU A 151 -4.38 23.99 2.83
C LEU A 151 -5.70 24.66 2.41
N LEU A 152 -6.24 25.56 3.23
CA LEU A 152 -7.44 26.32 2.89
C LEU A 152 -7.20 27.30 1.72
N ASN A 153 -6.00 27.85 1.60
CA ASN A 153 -5.62 28.68 0.45
C ASN A 153 -5.38 27.84 -0.82
N LEU A 154 -4.82 26.63 -0.70
CA LEU A 154 -4.57 25.73 -1.84
C LEU A 154 -5.84 25.13 -2.42
N GLN A 155 -6.88 24.92 -1.60
CA GLN A 155 -8.15 24.29 -2.00
C GLN A 155 -7.94 23.03 -2.89
N PRO A 156 -7.16 22.02 -2.45
CA PRO A 156 -6.94 20.82 -3.27
C PRO A 156 -8.25 20.07 -3.50
N ASP A 157 -8.38 19.41 -4.66
CA ASP A 157 -9.55 18.57 -4.94
C ASP A 157 -9.71 17.45 -3.91
N VAL A 158 -8.58 16.93 -3.40
CA VAL A 158 -8.56 15.93 -2.33
C VAL A 158 -7.21 15.93 -1.59
N ILE A 159 -7.28 15.62 -0.30
CA ILE A 159 -6.12 15.34 0.57
C ILE A 159 -6.11 13.84 0.86
N ILE A 160 -5.01 13.16 0.54
CA ILE A 160 -4.80 11.75 0.89
C ILE A 160 -3.97 11.69 2.15
N GLY A 161 -4.63 11.37 3.26
CA GLY A 161 -4.01 11.23 4.57
C GLY A 161 -3.76 9.75 4.93
N TYR A 162 -2.79 9.50 5.79
CA TYR A 162 -2.68 8.22 6.49
C TYR A 162 -2.85 8.44 7.99
N GLY A 163 -3.42 7.44 8.66
CA GLY A 163 -3.54 7.40 10.12
C GLY A 163 -2.72 6.23 10.68
N ILE A 164 -2.32 6.33 11.93
CA ILE A 164 -1.59 5.26 12.64
C ILE A 164 -2.45 4.59 13.71
N ASP A 165 -3.48 5.28 14.16
CA ASP A 165 -4.45 4.81 15.15
C ASP A 165 -5.81 5.51 14.98
N ASN A 166 -6.71 5.31 15.94
CA ASN A 166 -8.06 5.91 15.94
C ASN A 166 -8.09 7.41 16.29
N ASN A 167 -6.95 8.03 16.57
CA ASN A 167 -6.86 9.44 16.97
C ASN A 167 -6.18 10.28 15.86
N ASN A 168 -6.98 10.83 14.96
CA ASN A 168 -6.50 11.63 13.82
C ASN A 168 -7.10 13.05 13.81
N PRO A 169 -6.89 13.86 14.87
CA PRO A 169 -7.55 15.16 15.01
C PRO A 169 -7.20 16.13 13.87
N THR A 170 -6.00 16.06 13.33
CA THR A 170 -5.57 16.89 12.20
C THR A 170 -6.44 16.65 10.97
N LEU A 171 -6.62 15.38 10.55
CA LEU A 171 -7.44 15.03 9.38
C LEU A 171 -8.93 15.32 9.63
N GLU A 172 -9.42 15.07 10.83
CA GLU A 172 -10.80 15.41 11.21
C GLU A 172 -11.08 16.92 11.18
N ASN A 173 -10.15 17.73 11.65
CA ASN A 173 -10.28 19.19 11.63
C ASN A 173 -10.27 19.73 10.18
N LEU A 174 -9.44 19.15 9.29
CA LEU A 174 -9.46 19.50 7.87
C LEU A 174 -10.81 19.17 7.23
N GLN A 175 -11.42 18.02 7.55
CA GLN A 175 -12.76 17.67 7.09
C GLN A 175 -13.83 18.64 7.61
N LYS A 176 -13.78 18.99 8.91
CA LYS A 176 -14.69 19.99 9.51
C LYS A 176 -14.56 21.38 8.88
N SER A 177 -13.36 21.70 8.34
CA SER A 177 -13.10 22.93 7.60
C SER A 177 -13.57 22.88 6.13
N GLY A 178 -14.25 21.81 5.71
CA GLY A 178 -14.81 21.66 4.37
C GLY A 178 -13.85 21.06 3.33
N LEU A 179 -12.61 20.72 3.72
CA LEU A 179 -11.66 20.05 2.82
C LEU A 179 -11.99 18.56 2.66
N LYS A 180 -11.82 18.04 1.46
CA LYS A 180 -12.08 16.62 1.17
C LYS A 180 -10.85 15.79 1.55
N VAL A 181 -11.01 14.92 2.52
CA VAL A 181 -9.94 14.02 3.01
C VAL A 181 -10.32 12.59 2.74
N MET A 182 -9.43 11.85 2.10
CA MET A 182 -9.49 10.38 1.99
C MET A 182 -8.33 9.75 2.75
N LEU A 183 -8.61 8.61 3.38
CA LEU A 183 -7.58 7.82 4.03
C LEU A 183 -6.96 6.84 3.03
N ASN A 184 -5.66 6.63 3.17
CA ASN A 184 -4.91 5.58 2.49
C ASN A 184 -4.23 4.70 3.55
N GLY A 185 -4.40 3.39 3.46
CA GLY A 185 -3.87 2.41 4.41
C GLY A 185 -2.78 1.50 3.81
N ASP A 186 -2.09 1.92 2.74
CA ASP A 186 -1.09 1.12 2.03
C ASP A 186 0.04 0.61 2.95
N TRP A 187 0.41 1.41 3.93
CA TRP A 187 1.45 1.06 4.89
C TRP A 187 1.08 -0.16 5.76
N ASN A 188 -0.22 -0.37 6.03
CA ASN A 188 -0.74 -1.45 6.86
C ASN A 188 -0.99 -2.76 6.08
N GLU A 189 -0.82 -2.76 4.75
CA GLU A 189 -0.92 -3.98 3.96
C GLU A 189 0.14 -5.01 4.33
N GLU A 190 -0.29 -6.26 4.45
CA GLU A 190 0.53 -7.37 4.90
C GLU A 190 1.40 -7.97 3.79
N THR A 191 0.94 -7.86 2.52
CA THR A 191 1.60 -8.52 1.39
C THR A 191 2.25 -7.51 0.45
N PRO A 192 3.38 -7.87 -0.20
CA PRO A 192 4.05 -7.00 -1.16
C PRO A 192 3.14 -6.58 -2.33
N LEU A 193 2.38 -7.52 -2.89
CA LEU A 193 1.43 -7.21 -3.97
C LEU A 193 0.24 -6.40 -3.47
N GLY A 194 -0.21 -6.60 -2.22
CA GLY A 194 -1.25 -5.76 -1.61
C GLY A 194 -0.85 -4.30 -1.55
N LYS A 195 0.40 -4.01 -1.14
CA LYS A 195 0.94 -2.63 -1.14
C LYS A 195 0.94 -2.02 -2.53
N ALA A 196 1.46 -2.73 -3.53
CA ALA A 196 1.53 -2.24 -4.91
C ALA A 196 0.14 -2.05 -5.55
N GLU A 197 -0.87 -2.78 -5.12
CA GLU A 197 -2.21 -2.68 -5.69
C GLU A 197 -2.92 -1.34 -5.37
N TRP A 198 -2.43 -0.58 -4.37
CA TRP A 198 -2.94 0.77 -4.07
C TRP A 198 -2.74 1.77 -5.22
N ILE A 199 -1.97 1.46 -6.25
CA ILE A 199 -1.96 2.27 -7.49
C ILE A 199 -3.36 2.38 -8.11
N LYS A 200 -4.22 1.36 -7.93
CA LYS A 200 -5.61 1.37 -8.44
C LYS A 200 -6.47 2.42 -7.72
N PHE A 201 -6.20 2.67 -6.42
CA PHE A 201 -6.84 3.75 -5.67
C PHE A 201 -6.56 5.12 -6.32
N PHE A 202 -5.30 5.40 -6.64
CA PHE A 202 -4.94 6.62 -7.37
C PHE A 202 -5.49 6.62 -8.80
N GLY A 203 -5.49 5.47 -9.47
CA GLY A 203 -6.09 5.30 -10.80
C GLY A 203 -7.56 5.71 -10.84
N ALA A 204 -8.34 5.39 -9.81
CA ALA A 204 -9.75 5.79 -9.69
C ALA A 204 -9.90 7.30 -9.55
N LEU A 205 -9.08 7.97 -8.73
CA LEU A 205 -9.11 9.43 -8.55
C LEU A 205 -8.86 10.20 -9.86
N TYR A 206 -8.06 9.64 -10.75
CA TYR A 206 -7.71 10.29 -12.02
C TYR A 206 -8.52 9.79 -13.23
N GLY A 207 -9.52 8.91 -13.04
CA GLY A 207 -10.24 8.27 -14.14
C GLY A 207 -9.32 7.41 -15.02
N GLN A 208 -8.24 6.85 -14.44
CA GLN A 208 -7.24 6.03 -15.13
C GLN A 208 -7.22 4.58 -14.63
N GLN A 209 -8.38 4.03 -14.24
CA GLN A 209 -8.46 2.66 -13.69
C GLN A 209 -7.87 1.62 -14.65
N LYS A 210 -8.17 1.71 -15.96
CA LYS A 210 -7.59 0.80 -16.97
C LYS A 210 -6.05 0.83 -16.94
N LYS A 211 -5.47 2.03 -16.96
CA LYS A 211 -4.01 2.19 -16.93
C LYS A 211 -3.40 1.67 -15.63
N ALA A 212 -4.03 1.94 -14.47
CA ALA A 212 -3.59 1.44 -13.18
C ALA A 212 -3.62 -0.09 -13.13
N ASN A 213 -4.67 -0.72 -13.66
CA ASN A 213 -4.79 -2.17 -13.79
C ASN A 213 -3.69 -2.76 -14.67
N GLU A 214 -3.39 -2.16 -15.83
CA GLU A 214 -2.32 -2.59 -16.73
C GLU A 214 -0.94 -2.49 -16.08
N ILE A 215 -0.68 -1.43 -15.33
CA ILE A 215 0.58 -1.24 -14.59
C ILE A 215 0.70 -2.29 -13.49
N PHE A 216 -0.34 -2.46 -12.67
CA PHE A 216 -0.33 -3.47 -11.62
C PHE A 216 -0.15 -4.88 -12.18
N ALA A 217 -0.82 -5.24 -13.26
CA ALA A 217 -0.67 -6.54 -13.90
C ALA A 217 0.77 -6.82 -14.38
N LYS A 218 1.50 -5.80 -14.82
CA LYS A 218 2.94 -5.94 -15.16
C LYS A 218 3.79 -6.19 -13.92
N ILE A 219 3.55 -5.44 -12.83
CA ILE A 219 4.25 -5.63 -11.55
C ILE A 219 4.00 -7.05 -11.02
N GLU A 220 2.73 -7.47 -10.98
CA GLU A 220 2.31 -8.80 -10.56
C GLU A 220 3.00 -9.91 -11.37
N LYS A 221 2.99 -9.78 -12.70
CA LYS A 221 3.62 -10.75 -13.61
C LYS A 221 5.12 -10.91 -13.33
N GLU A 222 5.85 -9.81 -13.19
CA GLU A 222 7.29 -9.86 -12.90
C GLU A 222 7.56 -10.39 -11.50
N TYR A 223 6.74 -10.03 -10.53
CA TYR A 223 6.82 -10.54 -9.16
C TYR A 223 6.65 -12.06 -9.11
N LEU A 224 5.56 -12.59 -9.68
CA LEU A 224 5.27 -14.02 -9.72
C LEU A 224 6.30 -14.80 -10.55
N LYS A 225 6.82 -14.22 -11.63
CA LYS A 225 7.94 -14.79 -12.40
C LYS A 225 9.20 -14.92 -11.53
N THR A 226 9.50 -13.90 -10.73
CA THR A 226 10.68 -13.90 -9.84
C THR A 226 10.55 -14.95 -8.74
N ILE A 227 9.35 -15.17 -8.16
CA ILE A 227 9.10 -16.29 -7.24
C ILE A 227 9.45 -17.63 -7.90
N LYS A 228 8.98 -17.86 -9.13
CA LYS A 228 9.27 -19.13 -9.86
C LYS A 228 10.77 -19.32 -10.08
N ILE A 229 11.51 -18.25 -10.39
CA ILE A 229 12.97 -18.28 -10.51
C ILE A 229 13.60 -18.68 -9.17
N ALA A 230 13.20 -18.02 -8.07
CA ALA A 230 13.72 -18.33 -6.74
C ALA A 230 13.49 -19.79 -6.33
N GLN A 231 12.34 -20.36 -6.66
CA GLN A 231 12.01 -21.76 -6.35
C GLN A 231 12.97 -22.78 -6.99
N SER A 232 13.66 -22.42 -8.09
CA SER A 232 14.66 -23.29 -8.72
C SER A 232 16.02 -23.31 -8.00
N ALA A 233 16.25 -22.43 -7.02
CA ALA A 233 17.48 -22.45 -6.24
C ALA A 233 17.66 -23.79 -5.50
N VAL A 234 18.90 -24.23 -5.35
CA VAL A 234 19.22 -25.43 -4.57
C VAL A 234 19.38 -25.10 -3.09
N ALA A 235 20.10 -24.02 -2.80
CA ALA A 235 20.37 -23.56 -1.43
C ALA A 235 19.20 -22.77 -0.85
N THR A 236 19.16 -22.71 0.49
CA THR A 236 18.24 -21.84 1.26
C THR A 236 19.06 -21.13 2.34
N PRO A 237 19.71 -19.99 2.00
CA PRO A 237 20.59 -19.30 2.94
C PRO A 237 19.82 -18.80 4.15
N THR A 238 20.45 -18.82 5.32
CA THR A 238 19.92 -18.24 6.55
C THR A 238 20.10 -16.74 6.57
N ILE A 239 19.06 -16.01 7.02
CA ILE A 239 19.02 -14.56 6.92
C ILE A 239 18.82 -13.92 8.30
N LEU A 240 19.76 -13.03 8.66
CA LEU A 240 19.58 -12.00 9.67
C LEU A 240 19.04 -10.74 8.99
N ALA A 241 17.99 -10.12 9.55
CA ALA A 241 17.43 -8.85 9.06
C ALA A 241 17.47 -7.78 10.16
N GLY A 242 17.39 -6.51 9.74
CA GLY A 242 17.35 -5.37 10.65
C GLY A 242 18.70 -4.98 11.23
N ASP A 243 18.67 -4.16 12.26
CA ASP A 243 19.83 -3.61 12.93
C ASP A 243 19.47 -3.02 14.31
N MET A 244 20.49 -2.51 15.01
CA MET A 244 20.34 -1.80 16.28
C MET A 244 19.86 -0.36 16.01
N PHE A 245 18.85 0.05 16.75
CA PHE A 245 18.53 1.45 16.96
C PHE A 245 18.51 1.69 18.48
N GLU A 246 19.33 2.61 18.94
CA GLU A 246 19.65 2.77 20.37
C GLU A 246 20.15 1.44 20.96
N ASP A 247 19.47 0.89 21.94
CA ASP A 247 19.82 -0.35 22.65
C ASP A 247 19.02 -1.58 22.20
N ARG A 248 18.20 -1.45 21.13
CA ARG A 248 17.30 -2.51 20.67
C ARG A 248 17.53 -2.85 19.21
N TRP A 249 17.45 -4.15 18.91
CA TRP A 249 17.46 -4.65 17.56
C TRP A 249 16.04 -4.69 16.99
N TYR A 250 15.80 -4.02 15.89
CA TYR A 250 14.51 -4.02 15.19
C TYR A 250 14.58 -4.87 13.94
N LEU A 251 13.64 -5.81 13.82
CA LEU A 251 13.56 -6.73 12.68
C LEU A 251 12.12 -7.10 12.34
N PRO A 252 11.83 -7.53 11.10
CA PRO A 252 10.47 -7.83 10.66
C PRO A 252 9.84 -9.00 11.41
N LYS A 253 8.58 -8.89 11.83
CA LYS A 253 7.79 -10.06 12.28
C LYS A 253 7.45 -10.97 11.11
N GLY A 254 7.18 -12.25 11.39
CA GLY A 254 7.02 -13.31 10.40
C GLY A 254 5.89 -13.12 9.39
N ASN A 255 4.83 -12.40 9.73
CA ASN A 255 3.74 -12.10 8.80
C ASN A 255 3.88 -10.74 8.08
N SER A 256 5.00 -10.03 8.29
CA SER A 256 5.23 -8.75 7.61
C SER A 256 5.59 -8.94 6.13
N TRP A 257 5.33 -7.91 5.32
CA TRP A 257 5.70 -7.91 3.91
C TRP A 257 7.21 -8.14 3.67
N GLY A 258 8.07 -7.62 4.58
CA GLY A 258 9.51 -7.85 4.52
C GLY A 258 9.87 -9.33 4.74
N SER A 259 9.28 -9.99 5.74
CA SER A 259 9.48 -11.42 5.98
C SER A 259 8.95 -12.27 4.81
N LEU A 260 7.81 -11.88 4.22
CA LEU A 260 7.26 -12.56 3.04
C LEU A 260 8.22 -12.48 1.84
N LEU A 261 8.81 -11.31 1.57
CA LEU A 261 9.80 -11.15 0.50
C LEU A 261 11.01 -12.08 0.68
N LEU A 262 11.53 -12.19 1.91
CA LEU A 262 12.64 -13.09 2.23
C LEU A 262 12.26 -14.56 1.99
N LYS A 263 11.07 -14.96 2.41
CA LYS A 263 10.52 -16.31 2.20
C LYS A 263 10.30 -16.61 0.71
N GLU A 264 9.71 -15.69 -0.04
CA GLU A 264 9.40 -15.85 -1.46
C GLU A 264 10.66 -15.84 -2.33
N ALA A 265 11.72 -15.16 -1.85
CA ALA A 265 13.06 -15.28 -2.41
C ALA A 265 13.78 -16.59 -2.04
N LYS A 266 13.11 -17.56 -1.40
CA LYS A 266 13.68 -18.83 -0.95
C LYS A 266 14.83 -18.66 0.07
N GLY A 267 14.72 -17.68 0.96
CA GLY A 267 15.61 -17.50 2.09
C GLY A 267 15.00 -18.04 3.39
N GLN A 268 15.85 -18.52 4.30
CA GLN A 268 15.47 -18.94 5.64
C GLN A 268 15.60 -17.77 6.61
N TYR A 269 14.56 -16.95 6.71
CA TYR A 269 14.53 -15.88 7.69
C TYR A 269 14.36 -16.44 9.10
N LEU A 270 15.28 -16.09 10.01
CA LEU A 270 15.38 -16.73 11.32
C LEU A 270 14.18 -16.46 12.26
N TRP A 271 13.41 -15.41 12.01
CA TRP A 271 12.20 -15.06 12.79
C TRP A 271 10.89 -15.22 12.00
N ALA A 272 10.92 -15.99 10.90
CA ALA A 272 9.73 -16.22 10.06
C ALA A 272 8.54 -16.84 10.80
N ALA A 273 8.77 -17.58 11.88
CA ALA A 273 7.70 -18.20 12.69
C ALA A 273 7.00 -17.24 13.67
N THR A 274 7.46 -16.00 13.80
CA THR A 274 6.84 -15.03 14.72
C THR A 274 5.53 -14.49 14.15
N LYS A 275 4.54 -14.25 15.03
CA LYS A 275 3.22 -13.77 14.61
C LYS A 275 3.18 -12.23 14.55
N GLY A 276 2.40 -11.71 13.60
CA GLY A 276 2.14 -10.27 13.43
C GLY A 276 2.94 -9.65 12.28
N THR A 277 2.58 -8.41 11.92
CA THR A 277 3.03 -7.70 10.71
C THR A 277 4.03 -6.58 10.96
N GLY A 278 4.16 -6.10 12.20
CA GLY A 278 5.08 -5.02 12.55
C GLY A 278 6.52 -5.50 12.75
N SER A 279 7.28 -4.77 13.57
CA SER A 279 8.66 -5.11 13.96
C SER A 279 8.69 -5.83 15.30
N LEU A 280 9.64 -6.74 15.45
CA LEU A 280 10.13 -7.22 16.75
C LEU A 280 11.17 -6.24 17.28
N SER A 281 11.23 -6.10 18.60
CA SER A 281 12.25 -5.37 19.32
C SER A 281 12.93 -6.36 20.28
N LEU A 282 14.20 -6.68 20.04
CA LEU A 282 14.98 -7.68 20.77
C LEU A 282 16.26 -7.05 21.34
N SER A 283 16.87 -7.72 22.34
CA SER A 283 18.22 -7.35 22.76
C SER A 283 19.28 -7.86 21.77
N PHE A 284 20.47 -7.27 21.79
CA PHE A 284 21.58 -7.72 20.96
C PHE A 284 21.93 -9.19 21.22
N GLU A 285 21.99 -9.60 22.51
CA GLU A 285 22.32 -10.97 22.90
C GLU A 285 21.32 -11.99 22.35
N ALA A 286 20.02 -11.69 22.42
CA ALA A 286 18.99 -12.58 21.88
C ALA A 286 19.09 -12.73 20.35
N VAL A 287 19.54 -11.68 19.66
CA VAL A 287 19.77 -11.75 18.20
C VAL A 287 21.07 -12.50 17.91
N LEU A 288 22.15 -12.24 18.66
CA LEU A 288 23.42 -12.91 18.49
C LEU A 288 23.30 -14.42 18.73
N GLU A 289 22.67 -14.83 19.83
CA GLU A 289 22.42 -16.25 20.13
C GLU A 289 21.79 -17.00 18.94
N LYS A 290 20.81 -16.37 18.28
CA LYS A 290 20.06 -17.02 17.20
C LYS A 290 20.70 -16.86 15.82
N ALA A 291 21.36 -15.74 15.56
CA ALA A 291 21.80 -15.33 14.22
C ALA A 291 23.30 -15.23 14.03
N GLN A 292 24.11 -15.60 15.03
CA GLN A 292 25.57 -15.52 14.92
C GLN A 292 26.10 -16.18 13.66
N ASN A 293 25.51 -17.32 13.28
CA ASN A 293 25.90 -18.13 12.13
C ASN A 293 25.07 -17.86 10.86
N ALA A 294 24.28 -16.80 10.79
CA ALA A 294 23.53 -16.44 9.60
C ALA A 294 24.47 -16.24 8.40
N ASP A 295 24.04 -16.69 7.23
CA ASP A 295 24.83 -16.62 5.99
C ASP A 295 24.83 -15.19 5.39
N ILE A 296 23.71 -14.51 5.53
CA ILE A 296 23.46 -13.20 4.93
C ILE A 296 22.81 -12.28 5.97
N TRP A 297 23.23 -11.02 5.98
CA TRP A 297 22.61 -9.97 6.78
C TRP A 297 22.05 -8.87 5.86
N ILE A 298 20.74 -8.61 5.95
CA ILE A 298 20.06 -7.51 5.28
C ILE A 298 19.77 -6.45 6.33
N THR A 299 20.55 -5.39 6.38
CA THR A 299 20.42 -4.31 7.34
C THR A 299 19.46 -3.22 6.85
N SER A 300 18.71 -2.62 7.79
CA SER A 300 17.94 -1.39 7.59
C SER A 300 18.70 -0.13 8.01
N GLY A 301 19.86 -0.30 8.64
CA GLY A 301 20.71 0.79 9.10
C GLY A 301 21.27 1.62 7.95
N GLN A 302 21.52 2.89 8.27
CA GLN A 302 22.08 3.84 7.30
C GLN A 302 23.60 3.83 7.34
N PHE A 303 24.19 2.70 6.98
CA PHE A 303 25.63 2.50 6.93
C PHE A 303 26.11 2.55 5.48
N ASP A 304 27.21 3.27 5.25
CA ASP A 304 27.84 3.35 3.93
C ASP A 304 28.96 2.28 3.79
N SER A 305 29.41 1.66 4.90
CA SER A 305 30.47 0.63 4.90
C SER A 305 30.42 -0.28 6.13
N LEU A 306 31.13 -1.44 6.06
CA LEU A 306 31.37 -2.32 7.21
C LEU A 306 32.24 -1.64 8.27
N HIS A 307 33.14 -0.74 7.87
CA HIS A 307 33.94 0.04 8.78
C HIS A 307 33.06 0.93 9.67
N GLU A 308 32.12 1.66 9.08
CA GLU A 308 31.16 2.49 9.83
C GLU A 308 30.30 1.65 10.77
N MET A 309 29.85 0.47 10.34
CA MET A 309 29.15 -0.48 11.21
C MET A 309 30.00 -0.85 12.43
N THR A 310 31.30 -1.14 12.23
CA THR A 310 32.22 -1.48 13.32
C THR A 310 32.44 -0.30 14.29
N MET A 311 32.56 0.91 13.77
CA MET A 311 32.68 2.12 14.58
C MET A 311 31.44 2.40 15.42
N THR A 312 30.26 2.09 14.86
CA THR A 312 28.97 2.26 15.55
C THR A 312 28.78 1.19 16.64
N ASN A 313 29.06 -0.06 16.31
CA ASN A 313 29.02 -1.17 17.29
C ASN A 313 30.01 -2.28 16.90
N PRO A 314 31.15 -2.37 17.64
CA PRO A 314 32.19 -3.37 17.36
C PRO A 314 31.71 -4.82 17.53
N HIS A 315 30.61 -5.05 18.26
CA HIS A 315 30.04 -6.38 18.44
C HIS A 315 29.43 -6.96 17.17
N TYR A 316 29.15 -6.14 16.14
CA TYR A 316 28.68 -6.62 14.84
C TYR A 316 29.66 -7.61 14.18
N ALA A 317 30.96 -7.50 14.47
CA ALA A 317 31.99 -8.44 14.05
C ALA A 317 31.78 -9.88 14.53
N GLN A 318 30.90 -10.13 15.50
CA GLN A 318 30.59 -11.48 15.99
C GLN A 318 29.67 -12.26 15.02
N PHE A 319 28.99 -11.59 14.09
CA PHE A 319 28.13 -12.27 13.12
C PHE A 319 28.93 -12.81 11.92
N LYS A 320 28.74 -14.09 11.57
CA LYS A 320 29.36 -14.74 10.40
C LYS A 320 29.14 -13.97 9.11
N ALA A 321 27.92 -13.46 8.89
CA ALA A 321 27.60 -12.65 7.71
C ALA A 321 28.47 -11.39 7.61
N PHE A 322 28.76 -10.75 8.73
CA PHE A 322 29.66 -9.59 8.79
C PHE A 322 31.11 -10.00 8.47
N GLN A 323 31.62 -11.04 9.11
CA GLN A 323 32.99 -11.56 8.90
C GLN A 323 33.22 -11.95 7.42
N ASN A 324 32.21 -12.56 6.80
CA ASN A 324 32.25 -12.97 5.39
C ASN A 324 31.90 -11.83 4.41
N LYS A 325 31.70 -10.60 4.91
CA LYS A 325 31.29 -9.44 4.12
C LYS A 325 29.98 -9.67 3.32
N ASN A 326 29.06 -10.46 3.87
CA ASN A 326 27.75 -10.74 3.27
C ASN A 326 26.66 -9.87 3.93
N VAL A 327 26.91 -8.58 4.03
CA VAL A 327 26.00 -7.57 4.56
C VAL A 327 25.52 -6.70 3.42
N TYR A 328 24.20 -6.53 3.33
CA TYR A 328 23.54 -5.74 2.29
C TYR A 328 22.64 -4.69 2.90
N SER A 329 22.71 -3.46 2.39
CA SER A 329 21.88 -2.33 2.82
C SER A 329 21.03 -1.81 1.68
N PHE A 330 19.83 -1.32 1.98
CA PHE A 330 18.99 -0.58 1.04
C PHE A 330 19.02 0.94 1.29
N SER A 331 19.87 1.41 2.18
CA SER A 331 20.00 2.83 2.54
C SER A 331 20.98 3.61 1.64
N GLY A 332 21.76 2.93 0.79
CA GLY A 332 22.75 3.56 -0.07
C GLY A 332 22.15 4.49 -1.15
N ARG A 333 20.96 4.15 -1.66
CA ARG A 333 20.28 5.02 -2.64
C ARG A 333 19.44 6.08 -1.95
N LYS A 334 19.91 7.31 -2.01
CA LYS A 334 19.27 8.49 -1.42
C LYS A 334 18.87 9.48 -2.52
N GLY A 335 17.73 10.15 -2.34
CA GLY A 335 17.35 11.31 -3.14
C GLY A 335 18.24 12.53 -2.82
N LYS A 336 18.10 13.60 -3.58
CA LYS A 336 18.91 14.84 -3.49
C LYS A 336 18.96 15.44 -2.08
N THR A 337 17.93 15.21 -1.26
CA THR A 337 17.78 15.75 0.09
C THR A 337 18.01 14.70 1.19
N GLY A 338 18.56 13.53 0.83
CA GLY A 338 18.91 12.47 1.79
C GLY A 338 17.80 11.45 2.06
N GLY A 339 16.60 11.62 1.51
CA GLY A 339 15.53 10.62 1.63
C GLY A 339 15.93 9.28 0.99
N ILE A 340 15.73 8.17 1.72
CA ILE A 340 16.08 6.83 1.24
C ILE A 340 15.03 6.38 0.22
N LEU A 341 15.47 6.09 -1.01
CA LEU A 341 14.60 5.74 -2.13
C LEU A 341 13.76 4.45 -1.86
N TYR A 342 14.31 3.52 -1.08
CA TYR A 342 13.61 2.29 -0.72
C TYR A 342 12.27 2.57 -0.03
N TYR A 343 12.25 3.47 0.96
CA TYR A 343 11.02 3.78 1.70
C TYR A 343 9.95 4.44 0.84
N GLU A 344 10.34 5.21 -0.17
CA GLU A 344 9.39 5.86 -1.09
C GLU A 344 8.89 4.88 -2.15
N LEU A 345 9.79 4.14 -2.83
CA LEU A 345 9.47 3.41 -4.06
C LEU A 345 9.19 1.92 -3.84
N ALA A 346 9.84 1.25 -2.87
CA ALA A 346 9.75 -0.21 -2.72
C ALA A 346 8.32 -0.74 -2.51
N PRO A 347 7.43 -0.08 -1.74
CA PRO A 347 6.04 -0.53 -1.60
C PRO A 347 5.28 -0.59 -2.92
N ASN A 348 5.61 0.27 -3.87
CA ASN A 348 5.01 0.31 -5.20
C ASN A 348 5.69 -0.64 -6.21
N ARG A 349 6.90 -1.13 -5.91
CA ARG A 349 7.73 -1.96 -6.81
C ARG A 349 8.29 -3.21 -6.11
N PRO A 350 7.40 -4.03 -5.51
CA PRO A 350 7.84 -5.26 -4.86
C PRO A 350 8.47 -6.26 -5.85
N ASP A 351 8.16 -6.16 -7.13
CA ASP A 351 8.78 -6.93 -8.21
C ASP A 351 10.29 -6.69 -8.29
N ILE A 352 10.74 -5.45 -8.13
CA ILE A 352 12.17 -5.10 -8.11
C ILE A 352 12.79 -5.54 -6.78
N VAL A 353 12.12 -5.28 -5.64
CA VAL A 353 12.62 -5.68 -4.32
C VAL A 353 12.86 -7.18 -4.23
N LEU A 354 11.88 -7.98 -4.66
CA LEU A 354 12.02 -9.43 -4.67
C LEU A 354 13.17 -9.89 -5.56
N LYS A 355 13.29 -9.28 -6.74
CA LYS A 355 14.36 -9.62 -7.69
C LYS A 355 15.75 -9.30 -7.15
N ASP A 356 15.88 -8.18 -6.43
CA ASP A 356 17.11 -7.82 -5.73
C ASP A 356 17.46 -8.86 -4.66
N ILE A 357 16.49 -9.23 -3.82
CA ILE A 357 16.70 -10.23 -2.76
C ILE A 357 17.06 -11.59 -3.37
N VAL A 358 16.39 -12.02 -4.45
CA VAL A 358 16.76 -13.26 -5.15
C VAL A 358 18.17 -13.19 -5.70
N LYS A 359 18.61 -12.06 -6.24
CA LYS A 359 20.00 -11.87 -6.70
C LYS A 359 21.01 -11.95 -5.56
N ILE A 360 20.66 -11.45 -4.39
CA ILE A 360 21.51 -11.53 -3.19
C ILE A 360 21.63 -12.96 -2.67
N LEU A 361 20.50 -13.67 -2.58
CA LEU A 361 20.46 -15.01 -2.01
C LEU A 361 20.94 -16.09 -3.00
N HIS A 362 20.71 -15.90 -4.29
CA HIS A 362 20.94 -16.87 -5.36
C HIS A 362 21.54 -16.17 -6.59
N PRO A 363 22.79 -15.67 -6.49
CA PRO A 363 23.41 -14.89 -7.55
C PRO A 363 23.52 -15.61 -8.88
N GLU A 364 23.58 -16.96 -8.86
CA GLU A 364 23.63 -17.83 -10.03
C GLU A 364 22.36 -17.82 -10.88
N LEU A 365 21.19 -17.55 -10.28
CA LEU A 365 19.90 -17.53 -10.98
C LEU A 365 19.67 -16.24 -11.79
N LEU A 366 20.34 -15.16 -11.43
CA LEU A 366 20.16 -13.84 -12.02
C LEU A 366 21.53 -13.21 -12.39
N THR A 367 22.36 -13.94 -13.14
CA THR A 367 23.78 -13.58 -13.39
C THR A 367 23.98 -12.17 -13.94
N SER A 368 23.19 -11.74 -14.92
CA SER A 368 23.28 -10.42 -15.55
C SER A 368 22.55 -9.29 -14.82
N TYR A 369 21.74 -9.62 -13.79
CA TYR A 369 20.96 -8.62 -13.06
C TYR A 369 21.82 -7.92 -12.01
N LYS A 370 21.67 -6.60 -11.93
CA LYS A 370 22.26 -5.75 -10.88
C LYS A 370 21.14 -5.27 -9.96
N PRO A 371 21.24 -5.47 -8.61
CA PRO A 371 20.25 -4.96 -7.68
C PRO A 371 20.01 -3.47 -7.82
N PHE A 372 18.77 -3.07 -7.66
CA PHE A 372 18.37 -1.66 -7.75
C PHE A 372 18.32 -0.99 -6.38
N PHE A 373 17.73 -1.66 -5.39
CA PHE A 373 17.58 -1.09 -4.04
C PHE A 373 18.73 -1.42 -3.12
N PHE A 374 19.30 -2.64 -3.24
CA PHE A 374 20.27 -3.15 -2.29
C PHE A 374 21.70 -3.05 -2.80
N GLU A 375 22.59 -2.66 -1.91
CA GLU A 375 24.03 -2.61 -2.16
C GLU A 375 24.77 -3.45 -1.13
N LYS A 376 25.83 -4.13 -1.55
CA LYS A 376 26.72 -4.89 -0.66
C LYS A 376 27.66 -3.91 0.04
N LEU A 377 27.67 -3.89 1.36
CA LEU A 377 28.63 -3.08 2.13
C LEU A 377 30.04 -3.61 1.97
N GLN A 378 31.01 -2.69 1.82
CA GLN A 378 32.42 -2.97 1.61
C GLN A 378 33.26 -2.68 2.86
#